data_6cec8faee31294965dd7eec2e0901c2b
#
_entry.id   6cec8faee31294965dd7eec2e0901c2b
#
_cell.length_a   1.000
_cell.length_b   1.000
_cell.length_c   1.000
_cell.angle_alpha   90.00
_cell.angle_beta   90.00
_cell.angle_gamma   90.00
#
_symmetry.space_group_name_H-M   'P 1'
#
loop_
_entity.id
_entity.type
_entity.pdbx_description
1 polymer ?
#
loop_
_entity_poly.entity_id
_entity_poly.type
_entity_poly.pdbx_seq_one_letter_code
_entity_poly.pdbx_strand_id
1 'polypeptide(L)'
;MSKKIIILFFLFFSLLSYKALASEADQVNTDSEDFETTTIEDEIYDPFEPVNRAIFSFNNVADRIVLEPIAKGYKKLPSPLQSGINNFLSNLRAPLVVVNQLLQGQGENAVQSSGRFIVNSTVGVFGLFDVAEKVGLEEKEEDYGQTLATWGVGDGFYIVLPLFGPSNLRDTSGMVLTMLTDPINAYAVSEGEAWLVPMRTA
;
A
#
# COMPACT_ATOMS: atom_id res chain seq x y z
N MET A 1 16.64 -15.69 -7.55
CA MET A 1 15.41 -16.28 -8.14
C MET A 1 15.69 -16.71 -9.56
N SER A 2 15.48 -17.96 -9.93
CA SER A 2 15.77 -18.47 -11.28
C SER A 2 14.88 -17.78 -12.31
N LYS A 3 15.44 -17.33 -13.46
CA LYS A 3 14.70 -16.76 -14.61
C LYS A 3 13.48 -17.61 -15.02
N LYS A 4 13.52 -18.91 -14.74
CA LYS A 4 12.42 -19.86 -14.98
C LYS A 4 11.19 -19.62 -14.11
N ILE A 5 11.34 -19.10 -12.87
CA ILE A 5 10.23 -18.80 -11.96
C ILE A 5 9.49 -17.55 -12.42
N ILE A 6 10.22 -16.55 -12.91
CA ILE A 6 9.63 -15.32 -13.46
C ILE A 6 8.82 -15.63 -14.72
N ILE A 7 9.36 -16.47 -15.61
CA ILE A 7 8.66 -16.90 -16.84
C ILE A 7 7.42 -17.73 -16.51
N LEU A 8 7.49 -18.64 -15.51
CA LEU A 8 6.33 -19.41 -15.04
C LEU A 8 5.25 -18.51 -14.44
N PHE A 9 5.65 -17.46 -13.70
CA PHE A 9 4.74 -16.49 -13.13
C PHE A 9 4.01 -15.70 -14.23
N PHE A 10 4.71 -15.25 -15.27
CA PHE A 10 4.11 -14.57 -16.41
C PHE A 10 3.22 -15.50 -17.27
N LEU A 11 3.61 -16.75 -17.47
CA LEU A 11 2.78 -17.75 -18.19
C LEU A 11 1.53 -18.15 -17.39
N PHE A 12 1.64 -18.30 -16.07
CA PHE A 12 0.49 -18.54 -15.21
C PHE A 12 -0.48 -17.33 -15.21
N PHE A 13 0.08 -16.12 -15.23
CA PHE A 13 -0.69 -14.89 -15.31
C PHE A 13 -1.46 -14.77 -16.63
N SER A 14 -0.87 -15.14 -17.76
CA SER A 14 -1.52 -15.12 -19.08
C SER A 14 -2.65 -16.14 -19.23
N LEU A 15 -2.53 -17.30 -18.58
CA LEU A 15 -3.56 -18.34 -18.58
C LEU A 15 -4.76 -18.02 -17.66
N LEU A 16 -4.52 -17.33 -16.54
CA LEU A 16 -5.62 -16.88 -15.67
C LEU A 16 -6.44 -15.75 -16.32
N SER A 17 -5.79 -14.84 -17.03
CA SER A 17 -6.46 -13.74 -17.75
C SER A 17 -7.42 -14.26 -18.83
N TYR A 18 -7.07 -15.36 -19.49
CA TYR A 18 -7.93 -15.97 -20.53
C TYR A 18 -9.20 -16.61 -19.95
N LYS A 19 -9.11 -17.25 -18.76
CA LYS A 19 -10.28 -17.86 -18.11
C LYS A 19 -11.21 -16.84 -17.44
N ALA A 20 -10.67 -15.73 -16.93
CA ALA A 20 -11.47 -14.67 -16.32
C ALA A 20 -12.37 -13.97 -17.36
N LEU A 21 -11.84 -13.71 -18.57
CA LEU A 21 -12.64 -13.11 -19.65
C LEU A 21 -13.79 -14.01 -20.14
N ALA A 22 -13.66 -15.33 -20.04
CA ALA A 22 -14.67 -16.29 -20.51
C ALA A 22 -15.82 -16.53 -19.51
N SER A 23 -15.63 -16.18 -18.21
CA SER A 23 -16.61 -16.44 -17.15
C SER A 23 -17.60 -15.27 -16.91
N GLU A 24 -17.27 -14.05 -17.35
CA GLU A 24 -18.11 -12.85 -17.10
C GLU A 24 -19.23 -12.65 -18.15
N ALA A 25 -19.27 -13.45 -19.20
CA ALA A 25 -20.26 -13.30 -20.26
C ALA A 25 -21.67 -13.85 -19.91
N ASP A 26 -21.85 -14.52 -18.77
CA ASP A 26 -23.07 -15.30 -18.47
C ASP A 26 -23.88 -14.86 -17.24
N GLN A 27 -23.57 -13.74 -16.59
CA GLN A 27 -24.35 -13.28 -15.43
C GLN A 27 -24.70 -11.78 -15.50
N VAL A 28 -25.54 -11.40 -16.43
CA VAL A 28 -26.34 -10.17 -16.33
C VAL A 28 -27.79 -10.56 -16.40
N ASN A 29 -28.46 -10.70 -15.27
CA ASN A 29 -29.90 -10.48 -15.17
C ASN A 29 -30.32 -9.99 -13.77
N THR A 30 -30.84 -8.78 -13.81
CA THR A 30 -32.06 -8.27 -13.17
C THR A 30 -32.16 -8.34 -11.65
N ASP A 31 -32.08 -7.14 -11.02
CA ASP A 31 -33.29 -6.62 -10.36
C ASP A 31 -33.16 -5.10 -10.23
N SER A 32 -34.13 -4.42 -10.82
CA SER A 32 -34.32 -2.98 -10.84
C SER A 32 -34.96 -2.52 -9.55
N GLU A 33 -34.26 -1.73 -8.75
CA GLU A 33 -34.88 -0.78 -7.85
C GLU A 33 -34.43 0.62 -8.24
N ASP A 34 -35.40 1.45 -8.64
CA ASP A 34 -35.24 2.83 -9.05
C ASP A 34 -34.66 3.69 -7.91
N PHE A 35 -33.35 3.83 -7.89
CA PHE A 35 -32.67 4.90 -7.19
C PHE A 35 -32.25 5.94 -8.22
N GLU A 36 -32.98 7.06 -8.27
CA GLU A 36 -32.57 8.24 -9.05
C GLU A 36 -31.24 8.77 -8.50
N THR A 37 -30.16 8.13 -8.91
CA THR A 37 -28.82 8.66 -8.70
C THR A 37 -28.60 9.73 -9.77
N THR A 38 -28.60 10.97 -9.35
CA THR A 38 -28.05 12.06 -10.17
C THR A 38 -26.56 11.77 -10.32
N THR A 39 -26.22 10.96 -11.30
CA THR A 39 -24.82 10.71 -11.68
C THR A 39 -24.29 11.97 -12.34
N ILE A 40 -23.58 12.78 -11.57
CA ILE A 40 -22.53 13.60 -12.16
C ILE A 40 -21.46 12.57 -12.54
N GLU A 41 -21.60 12.00 -13.73
CA GLU A 41 -20.54 11.25 -14.38
C GLU A 41 -19.46 12.25 -14.81
N ASP A 42 -18.63 12.69 -13.87
CA ASP A 42 -17.29 13.11 -14.20
C ASP A 42 -16.59 11.85 -14.73
N GLU A 43 -16.66 11.68 -16.05
CA GLU A 43 -16.01 10.58 -16.77
C GLU A 43 -14.52 10.61 -16.42
N ILE A 44 -14.12 9.78 -15.43
CA ILE A 44 -12.72 9.65 -15.06
C ILE A 44 -11.98 9.16 -16.31
N TYR A 45 -11.12 10.02 -16.85
CA TYR A 45 -10.31 9.66 -18.00
C TYR A 45 -9.35 8.53 -17.63
N ASP A 46 -9.71 7.30 -17.96
CA ASP A 46 -8.91 6.09 -17.73
C ASP A 46 -8.41 5.50 -19.06
N PRO A 47 -7.24 5.94 -19.56
CA PRO A 47 -6.68 5.42 -20.82
C PRO A 47 -6.23 3.95 -20.70
N PHE A 48 -6.14 3.41 -19.49
CA PHE A 48 -5.71 2.05 -19.21
C PHE A 48 -6.83 1.14 -18.70
N GLU A 49 -8.10 1.53 -18.87
CA GLU A 49 -9.26 0.80 -18.35
C GLU A 49 -9.20 -0.74 -18.57
N PRO A 50 -8.90 -1.27 -19.79
CA PRO A 50 -8.85 -2.71 -19.99
C PRO A 50 -7.76 -3.40 -19.11
N VAL A 51 -6.61 -2.74 -18.94
CA VAL A 51 -5.51 -3.23 -18.11
C VAL A 51 -5.88 -3.13 -16.62
N ASN A 52 -6.42 -1.97 -16.21
CA ASN A 52 -6.87 -1.73 -14.85
C ASN A 52 -7.94 -2.74 -14.43
N ARG A 53 -8.91 -3.05 -15.29
CA ARG A 53 -9.95 -4.05 -15.04
C ARG A 53 -9.36 -5.47 -14.90
N ALA A 54 -8.39 -5.85 -15.73
CA ALA A 54 -7.72 -7.13 -15.63
C ALA A 54 -6.92 -7.27 -14.31
N ILE A 55 -6.18 -6.23 -13.92
CA ILE A 55 -5.42 -6.20 -12.66
C ILE A 55 -6.37 -6.21 -11.47
N PHE A 56 -7.48 -5.47 -11.52
CA PHE A 56 -8.49 -5.46 -10.47
C PHE A 56 -9.08 -6.87 -10.25
N SER A 57 -9.42 -7.58 -11.34
CA SER A 57 -9.91 -8.96 -11.25
C SER A 57 -8.87 -9.90 -10.64
N PHE A 58 -7.58 -9.73 -10.99
CA PHE A 58 -6.47 -10.45 -10.35
C PHE A 58 -6.39 -10.14 -8.86
N ASN A 59 -6.47 -8.86 -8.47
CA ASN A 59 -6.42 -8.44 -7.07
C ASN A 59 -7.57 -9.07 -6.26
N ASN A 60 -8.79 -9.10 -6.81
CA ASN A 60 -9.93 -9.75 -6.15
C ASN A 60 -9.70 -11.25 -5.90
N VAL A 61 -9.05 -11.94 -6.83
CA VAL A 61 -8.69 -13.36 -6.66
C VAL A 61 -7.59 -13.51 -5.61
N ALA A 62 -6.55 -12.69 -5.69
CA ALA A 62 -5.44 -12.71 -4.71
C ALA A 62 -5.93 -12.37 -3.30
N ASP A 63 -6.81 -11.38 -3.17
CA ASP A 63 -7.42 -11.01 -1.89
C ASP A 63 -8.16 -12.20 -1.28
N ARG A 64 -9.07 -12.82 -2.03
CA ARG A 64 -9.88 -13.95 -1.55
C ARG A 64 -9.05 -15.17 -1.18
N ILE A 65 -7.99 -15.49 -1.96
CA ILE A 65 -7.22 -16.74 -1.79
C ILE A 65 -6.08 -16.56 -0.78
N VAL A 66 -5.47 -15.37 -0.72
CA VAL A 66 -4.26 -15.12 0.07
C VAL A 66 -4.51 -14.14 1.21
N LEU A 67 -4.95 -12.91 0.90
CA LEU A 67 -5.02 -11.84 1.89
C LEU A 67 -6.13 -12.08 2.92
N GLU A 68 -7.31 -12.49 2.47
CA GLU A 68 -8.45 -12.74 3.37
C GLU A 68 -8.17 -13.86 4.40
N PRO A 69 -7.60 -15.04 4.05
CA PRO A 69 -7.18 -16.05 5.02
C PRO A 69 -6.13 -15.54 6.01
N ILE A 70 -5.13 -14.77 5.53
CA ILE A 70 -4.10 -14.16 6.39
C ILE A 70 -4.73 -13.16 7.36
N ALA A 71 -5.59 -12.27 6.86
CA ALA A 71 -6.30 -11.29 7.67
C ALA A 71 -7.21 -11.95 8.72
N LYS A 72 -7.92 -13.05 8.36
CA LYS A 72 -8.71 -13.84 9.31
C LYS A 72 -7.83 -14.48 10.39
N GLY A 73 -6.61 -14.95 10.02
CA GLY A 73 -5.62 -15.45 10.97
C GLY A 73 -5.14 -14.36 11.91
N TYR A 74 -4.78 -13.19 11.39
CA TYR A 74 -4.33 -12.03 12.14
C TYR A 74 -5.41 -11.54 13.15
N LYS A 75 -6.67 -11.47 12.73
CA LYS A 75 -7.80 -11.09 13.60
C LYS A 75 -8.01 -12.02 14.79
N LYS A 76 -7.48 -13.25 14.77
CA LYS A 76 -7.55 -14.18 15.90
C LYS A 76 -6.47 -13.94 16.95
N LEU A 77 -5.47 -13.12 16.66
CA LEU A 77 -4.46 -12.75 17.65
C LEU A 77 -5.09 -11.91 18.76
N PRO A 78 -4.61 -12.02 20.00
CA PRO A 78 -5.02 -11.10 21.09
C PRO A 78 -4.74 -9.64 20.70
N SER A 79 -5.64 -8.73 21.08
CA SER A 79 -5.50 -7.29 20.75
C SER A 79 -4.17 -6.65 21.15
N PRO A 80 -3.52 -6.99 22.29
CA PRO A 80 -2.21 -6.44 22.61
C PRO A 80 -1.14 -6.85 21.60
N LEU A 81 -1.23 -8.06 21.03
CA LEU A 81 -0.27 -8.54 20.03
C LEU A 81 -0.49 -7.85 18.68
N GLN A 82 -1.76 -7.65 18.28
CA GLN A 82 -2.09 -6.88 17.08
C GLN A 82 -1.58 -5.43 17.18
N SER A 83 -1.84 -4.77 18.31
CA SER A 83 -1.33 -3.42 18.58
C SER A 83 0.19 -3.37 18.55
N GLY A 84 0.86 -4.33 19.18
CA GLY A 84 2.32 -4.40 19.18
C GLY A 84 2.92 -4.54 17.78
N ILE A 85 2.32 -5.37 16.93
CA ILE A 85 2.76 -5.53 15.53
C ILE A 85 2.56 -4.22 14.76
N ASN A 86 1.38 -3.60 14.87
CA ASN A 86 1.09 -2.34 14.19
C ASN A 86 2.04 -1.22 14.63
N ASN A 87 2.22 -1.05 15.94
CA ASN A 87 3.14 -0.04 16.49
C ASN A 87 4.59 -0.25 16.01
N PHE A 88 5.04 -1.51 15.98
CA PHE A 88 6.37 -1.84 15.46
C PHE A 88 6.53 -1.48 13.99
N LEU A 89 5.54 -1.82 13.14
CA LEU A 89 5.57 -1.49 11.72
C LEU A 89 5.51 0.02 11.48
N SER A 90 4.68 0.74 12.23
CA SER A 90 4.61 2.20 12.20
C SER A 90 5.95 2.82 12.61
N ASN A 91 6.57 2.32 13.70
CA ASN A 91 7.88 2.80 14.14
C ASN A 91 8.98 2.56 13.09
N LEU A 92 8.92 1.47 12.32
CA LEU A 92 9.84 1.22 11.21
C LEU A 92 9.66 2.21 10.05
N ARG A 93 8.46 2.75 9.85
CA ARG A 93 8.17 3.77 8.82
C ARG A 93 8.56 5.19 9.27
N ALA A 94 8.68 5.43 10.58
CA ALA A 94 8.88 6.75 11.14
C ALA A 94 10.06 7.55 10.51
N PRO A 95 11.24 6.97 10.20
CA PRO A 95 12.30 7.71 9.52
C PRO A 95 11.89 8.26 8.16
N LEU A 96 11.11 7.52 7.37
CA LEU A 96 10.60 7.99 6.07
C LEU A 96 9.55 9.09 6.25
N VAL A 97 8.67 8.97 7.24
CA VAL A 97 7.71 10.02 7.60
C VAL A 97 8.44 11.31 7.92
N VAL A 98 9.48 11.28 8.75
CA VAL A 98 10.31 12.45 9.08
C VAL A 98 10.92 13.09 7.84
N VAL A 99 11.46 12.28 6.92
CA VAL A 99 12.03 12.78 5.66
C VAL A 99 10.95 13.49 4.84
N ASN A 100 9.78 12.89 4.68
CA ASN A 100 8.69 13.48 3.90
C ASN A 100 8.17 14.78 4.54
N GLN A 101 8.02 14.82 5.87
CA GLN A 101 7.64 16.05 6.59
C GLN A 101 8.66 17.17 6.36
N LEU A 102 9.95 16.87 6.37
CA LEU A 102 11.00 17.86 6.06
C LEU A 102 10.92 18.35 4.61
N LEU A 103 10.71 17.44 3.65
CA LEU A 103 10.56 17.75 2.23
C LEU A 103 9.32 18.61 1.94
N GLN A 104 8.28 18.48 2.77
CA GLN A 104 7.06 19.28 2.72
C GLN A 104 7.16 20.62 3.51
N GLY A 105 8.29 20.88 4.17
CA GLY A 105 8.49 22.08 4.99
C GLY A 105 7.78 22.04 6.36
N GLN A 106 7.34 20.85 6.79
CA GLN A 106 6.60 20.64 8.05
C GLN A 106 7.58 20.37 9.21
N GLY A 107 8.45 21.33 9.53
CA GLY A 107 9.53 21.15 10.51
C GLY A 107 9.05 20.75 11.91
N GLU A 108 7.93 21.31 12.39
CA GLU A 108 7.35 20.98 13.69
C GLU A 108 6.89 19.51 13.73
N ASN A 109 6.20 19.04 12.68
CA ASN A 109 5.78 17.65 12.56
C ASN A 109 7.00 16.70 12.51
N ALA A 110 8.05 17.10 11.78
CA ALA A 110 9.27 16.29 11.69
C ALA A 110 9.97 16.13 13.05
N VAL A 111 10.01 17.19 13.87
CA VAL A 111 10.54 17.11 15.24
C VAL A 111 9.67 16.21 16.09
N GLN A 112 8.35 16.32 16.01
CA GLN A 112 7.41 15.49 16.75
C GLN A 112 7.56 14.00 16.36
N SER A 113 7.57 13.68 15.07
CA SER A 113 7.74 12.31 14.58
C SER A 113 9.12 11.73 14.94
N SER A 114 10.18 12.55 14.92
CA SER A 114 11.50 12.15 15.41
C SER A 114 11.47 11.81 16.90
N GLY A 115 10.79 12.61 17.71
CA GLY A 115 10.58 12.35 19.12
C GLY A 115 9.84 11.04 19.37
N ARG A 116 8.77 10.79 18.62
CA ARG A 116 8.03 9.52 18.65
C ARG A 116 8.95 8.33 18.37
N PHE A 117 9.68 8.42 17.25
CA PHE A 117 10.61 7.34 16.86
C PHE A 117 11.63 7.02 17.97
N ILE A 118 12.25 8.04 18.59
CA ILE A 118 13.22 7.84 19.67
C ILE A 118 12.57 7.22 20.90
N VAL A 119 11.43 7.76 21.36
CA VAL A 119 10.73 7.26 22.55
C VAL A 119 10.24 5.84 22.35
N ASN A 120 9.59 5.56 21.21
CA ASN A 120 9.06 4.24 20.93
C ASN A 120 10.16 3.20 20.67
N SER A 121 11.28 3.60 20.05
CA SER A 121 12.40 2.69 19.82
C SER A 121 13.16 2.34 21.13
N THR A 122 13.21 3.24 22.09
CA THR A 122 13.93 3.06 23.36
C THR A 122 13.02 2.54 24.47
N VAL A 123 12.09 3.36 24.93
CA VAL A 123 11.16 3.04 26.03
C VAL A 123 10.05 2.09 25.57
N GLY A 124 9.63 2.20 24.30
CA GLY A 124 8.60 1.36 23.67
C GLY A 124 9.10 0.01 23.18
N VAL A 125 10.35 -0.39 23.51
CA VAL A 125 10.96 -1.68 23.14
C VAL A 125 10.90 -1.89 21.62
N PHE A 126 11.71 -1.13 20.88
CA PHE A 126 11.78 -1.13 19.41
C PHE A 126 10.44 -0.80 18.72
N GLY A 127 9.56 -0.06 19.41
CA GLY A 127 8.27 0.36 18.85
C GLY A 127 7.11 -0.61 19.10
N LEU A 128 7.31 -1.70 19.85
CA LEU A 128 6.19 -2.61 20.22
C LEU A 128 5.13 -1.92 21.08
N PHE A 129 5.54 -0.94 21.88
CA PHE A 129 4.64 -0.14 22.71
C PHE A 129 4.68 1.31 22.27
N ASP A 130 3.50 1.89 21.96
CA ASP A 130 3.39 3.32 21.67
C ASP A 130 3.38 4.12 22.97
N VAL A 131 4.59 4.40 23.47
CA VAL A 131 4.79 5.23 24.66
C VAL A 131 4.68 6.71 24.31
N ALA A 132 5.02 7.06 23.07
CA ALA A 132 5.01 8.44 22.59
C ALA A 132 3.57 9.01 22.58
N GLU A 133 2.57 8.25 22.19
CA GLU A 133 1.17 8.64 22.27
C GLU A 133 0.75 9.01 23.71
N LYS A 134 1.21 8.25 24.71
CA LYS A 134 0.90 8.48 26.13
C LYS A 134 1.48 9.78 26.69
N VAL A 135 2.51 10.32 26.04
CA VAL A 135 3.10 11.61 26.41
C VAL A 135 2.67 12.76 25.48
N GLY A 136 1.64 12.53 24.65
CA GLY A 136 1.01 13.56 23.82
C GLY A 136 1.70 13.81 22.49
N LEU A 137 2.57 12.91 22.04
CA LEU A 137 3.13 12.95 20.68
C LEU A 137 2.24 12.13 19.76
N GLU A 138 1.36 12.79 19.02
CA GLU A 138 0.43 12.13 18.08
C GLU A 138 1.16 11.58 16.85
N GLU A 139 0.64 10.49 16.28
CA GLU A 139 1.12 9.96 15.01
C GLU A 139 0.62 10.79 13.83
N LYS A 140 1.52 11.08 12.90
CA LYS A 140 1.22 11.77 11.65
C LYS A 140 1.89 11.02 10.53
N GLU A 141 1.08 10.50 9.63
CA GLU A 141 1.55 9.75 8.46
C GLU A 141 1.83 10.70 7.30
N GLU A 142 2.98 10.52 6.67
CA GLU A 142 3.38 11.24 5.47
C GLU A 142 4.17 10.29 4.54
N ASP A 143 3.96 10.46 3.25
CA ASP A 143 4.61 9.67 2.21
C ASP A 143 5.09 10.53 1.03
N TYR A 144 5.77 9.91 0.07
CA TYR A 144 6.27 10.63 -1.11
C TYR A 144 5.14 11.04 -2.07
N GLY A 145 3.99 10.34 -2.11
CA GLY A 145 2.84 10.76 -2.91
C GLY A 145 2.30 12.10 -2.42
N GLN A 146 2.14 12.24 -1.10
CA GLN A 146 1.74 13.49 -0.45
C GLN A 146 2.81 14.59 -0.62
N THR A 147 4.09 14.24 -0.56
CA THR A 147 5.19 15.17 -0.81
C THR A 147 5.14 15.71 -2.24
N LEU A 148 4.97 14.85 -3.23
CA LEU A 148 4.81 15.25 -4.63
C LEU A 148 3.56 16.13 -4.83
N ALA A 149 2.44 15.81 -4.16
CA ALA A 149 1.23 16.62 -4.18
C ALA A 149 1.49 18.04 -3.62
N THR A 150 2.18 18.13 -2.50
CA THR A 150 2.57 19.41 -1.88
C THR A 150 3.46 20.25 -2.81
N TRP A 151 4.27 19.61 -3.65
CA TRP A 151 5.09 20.27 -4.66
C TRP A 151 4.31 20.63 -5.94
N GLY A 152 3.01 20.35 -5.99
CA GLY A 152 2.13 20.72 -7.10
C GLY A 152 2.08 19.67 -8.23
N VAL A 153 2.59 18.45 -8.00
CA VAL A 153 2.45 17.36 -8.96
C VAL A 153 0.99 16.88 -8.94
N GLY A 154 0.32 16.94 -10.08
CA GLY A 154 -1.06 16.45 -10.25
C GLY A 154 -1.13 14.91 -10.17
N ASP A 155 -2.34 14.38 -9.97
CA ASP A 155 -2.58 12.94 -9.80
C ASP A 155 -2.13 12.11 -11.02
N GLY A 156 -2.25 12.66 -12.24
CA GLY A 156 -1.98 11.95 -13.47
C GLY A 156 -3.07 10.91 -13.80
N PHE A 157 -2.69 9.86 -14.51
CA PHE A 157 -3.62 8.81 -14.92
C PHE A 157 -3.97 7.89 -13.76
N TYR A 158 -5.22 7.40 -13.76
CA TYR A 158 -5.65 6.32 -12.89
C TYR A 158 -4.98 5.00 -13.26
N ILE A 159 -4.46 4.28 -12.28
CA ILE A 159 -3.74 3.03 -12.46
C ILE A 159 -4.17 2.07 -11.35
N VAL A 160 -4.44 0.81 -11.70
CA VAL A 160 -4.61 -0.26 -10.71
C VAL A 160 -3.30 -1.03 -10.60
N LEU A 161 -2.75 -1.12 -9.41
CA LEU A 161 -1.50 -1.83 -9.14
C LEU A 161 -1.78 -3.26 -8.69
N PRO A 162 -1.01 -4.25 -9.19
CA PRO A 162 -1.11 -5.63 -8.70
C PRO A 162 -0.83 -5.69 -7.19
N LEU A 163 -1.75 -6.26 -6.42
CA LEU A 163 -1.74 -6.42 -4.97
C LEU A 163 -1.94 -5.14 -4.16
N PHE A 164 -1.63 -3.95 -4.71
CA PHE A 164 -1.76 -2.67 -4.01
C PHE A 164 -3.11 -1.97 -4.29
N GLY A 165 -3.82 -2.39 -5.35
CA GLY A 165 -5.13 -1.85 -5.68
C GLY A 165 -5.11 -0.53 -6.45
N PRO A 166 -6.21 0.25 -6.35
CA PRO A 166 -6.37 1.52 -7.05
C PRO A 166 -5.32 2.55 -6.63
N SER A 167 -4.75 3.26 -7.59
CA SER A 167 -3.74 4.30 -7.41
C SER A 167 -3.79 5.31 -8.55
N ASN A 168 -2.90 6.27 -8.55
CA ASN A 168 -2.65 7.19 -9.65
C ASN A 168 -1.16 7.27 -9.95
N LEU A 169 -0.79 7.97 -11.01
CA LEU A 169 0.61 8.04 -11.44
C LEU A 169 1.50 8.72 -10.39
N ARG A 170 1.01 9.79 -9.72
CA ARG A 170 1.75 10.47 -8.65
C ARG A 170 2.01 9.55 -7.47
N ASP A 171 0.97 8.90 -6.94
CA ASP A 171 1.06 8.08 -5.74
C ASP A 171 1.86 6.79 -6.03
N THR A 172 1.71 6.22 -7.25
CA THR A 172 2.57 5.12 -7.73
C THR A 172 4.04 5.54 -7.76
N SER A 173 4.33 6.76 -8.26
CA SER A 173 5.70 7.30 -8.24
C SER A 173 6.22 7.50 -6.82
N GLY A 174 5.38 7.97 -5.91
CA GLY A 174 5.67 8.08 -4.48
C GLY A 174 6.00 6.73 -3.84
N MET A 175 5.23 5.69 -4.17
CA MET A 175 5.49 4.31 -3.73
C MET A 175 6.84 3.81 -4.23
N VAL A 176 7.18 4.03 -5.50
CA VAL A 176 8.49 3.66 -6.06
C VAL A 176 9.62 4.41 -5.34
N LEU A 177 9.47 5.71 -5.06
CA LEU A 177 10.43 6.46 -4.27
C LEU A 177 10.59 5.90 -2.87
N THR A 178 9.50 5.53 -2.21
CA THR A 178 9.54 4.83 -0.91
C THR A 178 10.36 3.55 -1.00
N MET A 179 10.11 2.71 -2.01
CA MET A 179 10.84 1.45 -2.20
C MET A 179 12.36 1.67 -2.39
N LEU A 180 12.74 2.73 -3.10
CA LEU A 180 14.14 3.03 -3.41
C LEU A 180 14.89 3.72 -2.27
N THR A 181 14.20 4.50 -1.45
CA THR A 181 14.82 5.35 -0.41
C THR A 181 14.73 4.75 0.98
N ASP A 182 13.88 3.75 1.18
CA ASP A 182 13.77 3.06 2.47
C ASP A 182 15.05 2.26 2.77
N PRO A 183 15.77 2.60 3.84
CA PRO A 183 17.05 1.94 4.16
C PRO A 183 16.90 0.45 4.45
N ILE A 184 15.73 0.01 4.93
CA ILE A 184 15.48 -1.43 5.18
C ILE A 184 15.26 -2.16 3.86
N ASN A 185 14.57 -1.54 2.90
CA ASN A 185 14.43 -2.09 1.55
C ASN A 185 15.79 -2.17 0.85
N ALA A 186 16.61 -1.12 0.97
CA ALA A 186 17.97 -1.11 0.43
C ALA A 186 18.82 -2.24 1.01
N TYR A 187 18.74 -2.47 2.33
CA TYR A 187 19.41 -3.59 2.99
C TYR A 187 18.88 -4.95 2.50
N ALA A 188 17.57 -5.15 2.45
CA ALA A 188 16.97 -6.39 1.96
C ALA A 188 17.40 -6.71 0.52
N VAL A 189 17.48 -5.70 -0.35
CA VAL A 189 17.98 -5.86 -1.72
C VAL A 189 19.46 -6.25 -1.73
N SER A 190 20.29 -5.65 -0.88
CA SER A 190 21.73 -5.94 -0.80
C SER A 190 22.02 -7.37 -0.36
N GLU A 191 21.18 -7.92 0.53
CA GLU A 191 21.29 -9.31 1.00
C GLU A 191 20.63 -10.34 0.08
N GLY A 192 20.07 -9.90 -1.06
CA GLY A 192 19.37 -10.78 -2.01
C GLY A 192 17.93 -11.11 -1.63
N GLU A 193 17.39 -10.49 -0.59
CA GLU A 193 16.03 -10.69 -0.07
C GLU A 193 15.03 -9.68 -0.65
N ALA A 194 15.24 -9.26 -1.89
CA ALA A 194 14.41 -8.25 -2.59
C ALA A 194 12.90 -8.58 -2.63
N TRP A 195 12.53 -9.85 -2.41
CA TRP A 195 11.13 -10.28 -2.34
C TRP A 195 10.38 -9.77 -1.09
N LEU A 196 11.11 -9.32 -0.05
CA LEU A 196 10.51 -8.74 1.16
C LEU A 196 10.01 -7.30 0.94
N VAL A 197 10.55 -6.58 -0.06
CA VAL A 197 10.24 -5.17 -0.30
C VAL A 197 8.74 -4.94 -0.54
N PRO A 198 8.04 -5.69 -1.42
CA PRO A 198 6.60 -5.47 -1.65
C PRO A 198 5.75 -5.77 -0.42
N MET A 199 6.16 -6.73 0.42
CA MET A 199 5.38 -7.11 1.61
C MET A 199 5.38 -6.05 2.70
N ARG A 200 6.39 -5.18 2.71
CA ARG A 200 6.55 -4.14 3.72
C ARG A 200 5.94 -2.80 3.30
N THR A 201 5.86 -2.55 2.01
CA THR A 201 5.35 -1.29 1.46
C THR A 201 3.85 -1.32 1.13
N ALA A 202 3.21 -2.50 1.26
CA ALA A 202 1.77 -2.69 1.20
C ALA A 202 1.14 -2.41 2.56
#